data_47012066d9ec7799a2597994cb351c4d
#
_entry.id   47012066d9ec7799a2597994cb351c4d
#
_cell.length_a   1.000
_cell.length_b   1.000
_cell.length_c   1.000
_cell.angle_alpha   90.00
_cell.angle_beta   90.00
_cell.angle_gamma   90.00
#
_symmetry.space_group_name_H-M   'P 1'
#
loop_
_entity.id
_entity.type
_entity.pdbx_description
1 polymer ?
#
loop_
_entity_poly.entity_id
_entity_poly.type
_entity_poly.pdbx_seq_one_letter_code
_entity_poly.pdbx_strand_id
1 'polypeptide(L)'
;MMGAPLIFKLDFQMSARIDESPYIQKWLNLLIVSCLTVFISACGQNSVQSQKDSSNSGTETFALDVYGQPNLNGIWQAMNTAHWNLESHAASAGPVVRMGALGGIPAGQSVIVGGEIPYQPWARKQQAENKKNWLEKDPAVKCFLPGVPRATYMPFPFQIVQGSDTTLIIYEFASASRMVYMDKPDFEHPFEAWMGHSRGRWEGNTLVIDVASHVADTWFDAAGNFHSDALHVEERFTPQSENILLYEATITDEKVFTEPWKISMPLYRRVEANAQLLEFKCVEFAEELMYGHLVKDNKAE
;
A
#
# COMPACT_ATOMS: atom_id res chain seq x y z
N MET A 1 41.35 11.89 50.47
CA MET A 1 42.17 10.82 49.85
C MET A 1 41.39 10.33 48.70
N MET A 2 41.51 10.92 47.57
CA MET A 2 42.34 10.67 46.38
C MET A 2 42.10 9.31 45.77
N GLY A 3 41.58 9.28 44.57
CA GLY A 3 41.52 8.15 43.62
C GLY A 3 40.74 8.50 42.36
N ALA A 4 41.43 9.13 41.40
CA ALA A 4 40.87 9.36 40.04
C ALA A 4 40.99 8.11 39.18
N PRO A 5 40.09 7.83 38.23
CA PRO A 5 40.27 6.78 37.24
C PRO A 5 40.96 7.31 35.98
N LEU A 6 41.93 6.50 35.52
CA LEU A 6 42.71 6.64 34.30
C LEU A 6 41.79 6.57 33.06
N ILE A 7 41.95 7.57 32.20
CA ILE A 7 41.42 7.56 30.84
C ILE A 7 42.46 6.90 29.93
N PHE A 8 42.14 5.76 29.36
CA PHE A 8 42.91 5.16 28.24
C PHE A 8 42.41 5.73 26.91
N LYS A 9 43.20 6.61 26.31
CA LYS A 9 43.09 6.97 24.90
C LYS A 9 43.87 5.94 24.09
N LEU A 10 43.22 5.19 23.24
CA LEU A 10 43.84 4.39 22.19
C LEU A 10 43.72 5.17 20.87
N ASP A 11 44.84 5.84 20.52
CA ASP A 11 45.03 6.38 19.17
C ASP A 11 45.46 5.22 18.25
N PHE A 12 44.61 4.83 17.34
CA PHE A 12 44.94 3.86 16.29
C PHE A 12 45.21 4.64 15.00
N GLN A 13 46.47 5.08 14.82
CA GLN A 13 46.97 5.54 13.51
C GLN A 13 47.46 4.35 12.72
N MET A 14 46.65 3.92 11.77
CA MET A 14 47.08 2.92 10.77
C MET A 14 47.52 3.66 9.50
N SER A 15 48.82 3.95 9.42
CA SER A 15 49.49 4.43 8.22
C SER A 15 49.80 3.20 7.32
N ALA A 16 48.96 2.98 6.31
CA ALA A 16 49.28 2.00 5.26
C ALA A 16 50.23 2.66 4.26
N ARG A 17 51.54 2.34 4.35
CA ARG A 17 52.47 2.60 3.26
C ARG A 17 52.19 1.57 2.16
N ILE A 18 51.74 2.05 1.02
CA ILE A 18 51.68 1.25 -0.21
C ILE A 18 53.10 1.22 -0.75
N ASP A 19 53.74 0.04 -0.69
CA ASP A 19 55.04 -0.23 -1.25
C ASP A 19 54.94 -0.23 -2.79
N GLU A 20 55.55 0.77 -3.43
CA GLU A 20 55.57 0.90 -4.89
C GLU A 20 56.54 -0.12 -5.50
N SER A 21 56.12 -1.37 -5.61
CA SER A 21 56.86 -2.40 -6.33
C SER A 21 56.68 -2.20 -7.85
N PRO A 22 57.76 -2.03 -8.63
CA PRO A 22 57.71 -1.83 -10.07
C PRO A 22 57.11 -2.98 -10.86
N TYR A 23 56.86 -4.11 -10.22
CA TYR A 23 56.20 -5.27 -10.83
C TYR A 23 54.66 -5.08 -10.91
N ILE A 24 54.04 -4.36 -9.99
CA ILE A 24 52.58 -4.14 -9.99
C ILE A 24 52.21 -3.22 -11.15
N GLN A 25 53.01 -2.19 -11.43
CA GLN A 25 52.77 -1.26 -12.51
C GLN A 25 52.83 -1.92 -13.91
N LYS A 26 53.71 -2.93 -14.07
CA LYS A 26 53.81 -3.69 -15.32
C LYS A 26 52.59 -4.58 -15.60
N TRP A 27 52.02 -5.18 -14.58
CA TRP A 27 50.82 -6.02 -14.72
C TRP A 27 49.56 -5.21 -14.97
N LEU A 28 49.43 -4.02 -14.37
CA LEU A 28 48.33 -3.12 -14.63
C LEU A 28 48.29 -2.61 -16.08
N ASN A 29 49.46 -2.29 -16.65
CA ASN A 29 49.57 -1.84 -18.04
C ASN A 29 49.32 -2.95 -19.06
N LEU A 30 49.62 -4.21 -18.74
CA LEU A 30 49.30 -5.35 -19.61
C LEU A 30 47.82 -5.68 -19.64
N LEU A 31 47.10 -5.49 -18.54
CA LEU A 31 45.65 -5.68 -18.48
C LEU A 31 44.87 -4.60 -19.24
N ILE A 32 45.34 -3.35 -19.23
CA ILE A 32 44.71 -2.24 -19.96
C ILE A 32 44.88 -2.40 -21.48
N VAL A 33 46.03 -2.90 -21.95
CA VAL A 33 46.26 -3.14 -23.39
C VAL A 33 45.44 -4.33 -23.91
N SER A 34 45.23 -5.35 -23.08
CA SER A 34 44.44 -6.53 -23.46
C SER A 34 42.92 -6.22 -23.54
N CYS A 35 42.39 -5.26 -22.76
CA CYS A 35 41.00 -4.85 -22.86
C CYS A 35 40.72 -3.94 -24.08
N LEU A 36 41.69 -3.17 -24.56
CA LEU A 36 41.49 -2.27 -25.71
C LEU A 36 41.47 -3.00 -27.06
N THR A 37 42.02 -4.19 -27.19
CA THR A 37 42.06 -4.94 -28.47
C THR A 37 40.80 -5.78 -28.74
N VAL A 38 39.90 -5.97 -27.76
CA VAL A 38 38.67 -6.73 -27.92
C VAL A 38 37.50 -5.85 -28.43
N PHE A 39 37.59 -4.50 -28.37
CA PHE A 39 36.54 -3.59 -28.75
C PHE A 39 36.51 -3.13 -30.23
N ILE A 40 37.48 -3.56 -31.09
CA ILE A 40 37.60 -3.10 -32.50
C ILE A 40 37.11 -4.11 -33.54
N SER A 41 36.64 -5.30 -33.15
CA SER A 41 36.23 -6.36 -34.11
C SER A 41 34.72 -6.67 -34.11
N ALA A 42 33.86 -5.79 -33.59
CA ALA A 42 32.41 -5.98 -33.59
C ALA A 42 31.64 -4.84 -34.31
N CYS A 43 32.18 -4.33 -35.45
CA CYS A 43 31.40 -3.59 -36.43
C CYS A 43 31.07 -4.50 -37.61
N GLY A 44 30.25 -5.51 -37.35
CA GLY A 44 29.51 -6.24 -38.37
C GLY A 44 28.16 -5.56 -38.60
N GLN A 45 27.89 -5.20 -39.86
CA GLN A 45 26.63 -4.67 -40.32
C GLN A 45 25.46 -5.58 -39.92
N ASN A 46 24.78 -5.26 -38.84
CA ASN A 46 23.43 -5.74 -38.64
C ASN A 46 22.47 -4.74 -39.28
N SER A 47 21.94 -5.13 -40.46
CA SER A 47 20.73 -4.55 -41.02
C SER A 47 19.68 -4.47 -39.90
N VAL A 48 19.28 -3.26 -39.54
CA VAL A 48 18.11 -2.99 -38.70
C VAL A 48 16.92 -3.48 -39.49
N GLN A 49 16.54 -4.74 -39.28
CA GLN A 49 15.21 -5.20 -39.57
C GLN A 49 14.32 -4.49 -38.57
N SER A 50 13.63 -3.45 -39.08
CA SER A 50 12.50 -2.83 -38.38
C SER A 50 11.52 -3.97 -38.08
N GLN A 51 11.59 -4.52 -36.87
CA GLN A 51 10.48 -5.26 -36.33
C GLN A 51 9.35 -4.24 -36.22
N LYS A 52 8.46 -4.35 -37.18
CA LYS A 52 7.14 -3.78 -37.12
C LYS A 52 6.53 -4.40 -35.87
N ASP A 53 6.55 -3.65 -34.78
CA ASP A 53 5.72 -3.97 -33.61
C ASP A 53 4.29 -4.05 -34.16
N SER A 54 3.88 -5.28 -34.50
CA SER A 54 2.48 -5.60 -34.59
C SER A 54 1.96 -5.41 -33.17
N SER A 55 1.42 -4.22 -32.91
CA SER A 55 0.47 -4.02 -31.83
C SER A 55 -0.69 -4.97 -32.10
N ASN A 56 -0.49 -6.23 -31.74
CA ASN A 56 -1.56 -7.17 -31.58
C ASN A 56 -2.33 -6.68 -30.37
N SER A 57 -3.32 -5.84 -30.57
CA SER A 57 -4.39 -5.61 -29.63
C SER A 57 -5.24 -6.88 -29.55
N GLY A 58 -4.58 -7.99 -29.19
CA GLY A 58 -5.26 -9.18 -28.73
C GLY A 58 -5.99 -8.75 -27.47
N THR A 59 -7.31 -8.72 -27.56
CA THR A 59 -8.17 -8.66 -26.38
C THR A 59 -7.71 -9.80 -25.49
N GLU A 60 -7.00 -9.50 -24.40
CA GLU A 60 -6.61 -10.51 -23.43
C GLU A 60 -7.92 -11.13 -22.92
N THR A 61 -8.14 -12.39 -23.28
CA THR A 61 -9.33 -13.13 -22.86
C THR A 61 -9.08 -13.65 -21.46
N PHE A 62 -9.63 -12.96 -20.47
CA PHE A 62 -9.64 -13.44 -19.09
C PHE A 62 -10.56 -14.65 -18.95
N ALA A 63 -10.23 -15.55 -18.02
CA ALA A 63 -11.15 -16.61 -17.66
C ALA A 63 -12.48 -15.99 -17.19
N LEU A 64 -13.58 -16.52 -17.70
CA LEU A 64 -14.91 -16.10 -17.27
C LEU A 64 -15.37 -16.96 -16.09
N ASP A 65 -16.18 -16.37 -15.24
CA ASP A 65 -16.90 -17.11 -14.20
C ASP A 65 -18.12 -17.84 -14.80
N VAL A 66 -18.89 -18.50 -13.95
CA VAL A 66 -20.08 -19.27 -14.36
C VAL A 66 -21.24 -18.39 -14.86
N TYR A 67 -21.15 -17.08 -14.67
CA TYR A 67 -22.13 -16.08 -15.10
C TYR A 67 -21.68 -15.32 -16.37
N GLY A 68 -20.54 -15.68 -16.94
CA GLY A 68 -19.99 -15.06 -18.14
C GLY A 68 -19.28 -13.73 -17.92
N GLN A 69 -18.94 -13.40 -16.67
CA GLN A 69 -18.19 -12.20 -16.31
C GLN A 69 -16.71 -12.54 -16.09
N PRO A 70 -15.77 -11.57 -16.16
CA PRO A 70 -14.38 -11.82 -15.78
C PRO A 70 -14.29 -12.43 -14.38
N ASN A 71 -13.54 -13.53 -14.26
CA ASN A 71 -13.44 -14.28 -13.01
C ASN A 71 -12.51 -13.61 -12.00
N LEU A 72 -13.07 -12.82 -11.10
CA LEU A 72 -12.37 -12.20 -9.97
C LEU A 72 -12.39 -13.09 -8.71
N ASN A 73 -13.06 -14.25 -8.75
CA ASN A 73 -13.11 -15.15 -7.58
C ASN A 73 -11.70 -15.50 -7.11
N GLY A 74 -11.49 -15.47 -5.80
CA GLY A 74 -10.21 -15.83 -5.21
C GLY A 74 -9.80 -14.91 -4.07
N ILE A 75 -8.60 -15.13 -3.55
CA ILE A 75 -8.03 -14.36 -2.46
C ILE A 75 -7.00 -13.38 -3.03
N TRP A 76 -7.13 -12.12 -2.67
CA TRP A 76 -6.35 -11.01 -3.17
C TRP A 76 -5.69 -10.23 -2.04
N GLN A 77 -4.59 -9.55 -2.33
CA GLN A 77 -3.89 -8.74 -1.36
C GLN A 77 -3.16 -7.57 -2.03
N ALA A 78 -3.22 -6.40 -1.42
CA ALA A 78 -2.33 -5.28 -1.74
C ALA A 78 -0.94 -5.52 -1.10
N MET A 79 0.12 -5.35 -1.89
CA MET A 79 1.52 -5.53 -1.45
C MET A 79 2.23 -4.18 -1.43
N ASN A 80 1.71 -3.24 -0.62
CA ASN A 80 2.24 -1.89 -0.49
C ASN A 80 2.08 -1.37 0.95
N THR A 81 2.41 -0.11 1.17
CA THR A 81 2.35 0.55 2.49
C THR A 81 1.22 1.59 2.60
N ALA A 82 0.22 1.53 1.71
CA ALA A 82 -0.88 2.48 1.66
C ALA A 82 -1.68 2.59 2.96
N HIS A 83 -1.78 1.48 3.72
CA HIS A 83 -2.44 1.48 5.02
C HIS A 83 -1.73 2.34 6.07
N TRP A 84 -0.42 2.58 5.90
CA TRP A 84 0.34 3.51 6.73
C TRP A 84 0.15 4.96 6.29
N ASN A 85 0.25 5.20 4.99
CA ASN A 85 0.02 6.52 4.39
C ASN A 85 -0.19 6.37 2.88
N LEU A 86 -1.26 6.94 2.36
CA LEU A 86 -1.54 7.00 0.92
C LEU A 86 -0.57 7.91 0.17
N GLU A 87 -0.09 8.98 0.82
CA GLU A 87 0.92 9.89 0.27
C GLU A 87 2.33 9.30 0.42
N SER A 88 3.27 9.76 -0.39
CA SER A 88 4.68 9.36 -0.29
C SER A 88 5.25 9.73 1.08
N HIS A 89 6.00 8.80 1.69
CA HIS A 89 6.56 9.00 3.02
C HIS A 89 7.88 8.25 3.22
N ALA A 90 8.76 8.85 4.00
CA ALA A 90 9.99 8.21 4.45
C ALA A 90 9.70 7.22 5.58
N ALA A 91 10.62 6.27 5.78
CA ALA A 91 10.61 5.44 6.97
C ALA A 91 10.75 6.32 8.23
N SER A 92 10.02 5.98 9.26
CA SER A 92 10.03 6.72 10.53
C SER A 92 9.90 5.79 11.73
N ALA A 93 10.24 6.31 12.91
CA ALA A 93 9.99 5.59 14.14
C ALA A 93 8.48 5.42 14.36
N GLY A 94 8.10 4.25 14.84
CA GLY A 94 6.75 4.00 15.32
C GLY A 94 6.48 4.66 16.69
N PRO A 95 5.27 4.51 17.23
CA PRO A 95 4.86 5.15 18.48
C PRO A 95 5.67 4.64 19.69
N VAL A 96 6.23 3.45 19.60
CA VAL A 96 7.05 2.84 20.66
C VAL A 96 8.51 2.80 20.18
N VAL A 97 9.24 3.89 20.41
CA VAL A 97 10.64 4.08 19.94
C VAL A 97 11.56 2.96 20.43
N ARG A 98 11.33 2.42 21.63
CA ARG A 98 12.13 1.32 22.21
C ARG A 98 12.06 0.01 21.43
N MET A 99 11.05 -0.19 20.59
CA MET A 99 10.95 -1.35 19.69
C MET A 99 11.89 -1.23 18.48
N GLY A 100 12.49 -0.07 18.26
CA GLY A 100 13.41 0.15 17.14
C GLY A 100 12.75 -0.16 15.78
N ALA A 101 13.47 -0.87 14.94
CA ALA A 101 12.99 -1.20 13.59
C ALA A 101 11.74 -2.10 13.56
N LEU A 102 11.49 -2.91 14.58
CA LEU A 102 10.30 -3.78 14.65
C LEU A 102 9.00 -2.97 14.77
N GLY A 103 9.05 -1.83 15.44
CA GLY A 103 7.92 -0.91 15.56
C GLY A 103 7.96 0.24 14.57
N GLY A 104 8.89 0.23 13.62
CA GLY A 104 9.06 1.32 12.65
C GLY A 104 7.95 1.32 11.57
N ILE A 105 7.65 2.52 11.08
CA ILE A 105 6.79 2.71 9.91
C ILE A 105 7.68 2.62 8.67
N PRO A 106 7.44 1.69 7.73
CA PRO A 106 8.26 1.55 6.53
C PRO A 106 8.08 2.76 5.60
N ALA A 107 9.07 3.02 4.75
CA ALA A 107 8.92 3.99 3.65
C ALA A 107 7.90 3.51 2.63
N GLY A 108 7.20 4.43 1.97
CA GLY A 108 6.25 4.13 0.92
C GLY A 108 6.19 5.20 -0.16
N GLN A 109 5.86 4.77 -1.37
CA GLN A 109 5.53 5.68 -2.46
C GLN A 109 4.03 6.00 -2.44
N SER A 110 3.67 7.17 -2.94
CA SER A 110 2.27 7.55 -3.09
C SER A 110 1.53 6.59 -4.01
N VAL A 111 0.34 6.20 -3.61
CA VAL A 111 -0.63 5.49 -4.45
C VAL A 111 -1.69 6.43 -5.04
N ILE A 112 -1.56 7.74 -4.74
CA ILE A 112 -2.47 8.78 -5.20
C ILE A 112 -2.07 9.19 -6.61
N VAL A 113 -3.02 9.19 -7.52
CA VAL A 113 -2.84 9.72 -8.87
C VAL A 113 -2.72 11.24 -8.78
N GLY A 114 -1.56 11.78 -9.16
CA GLY A 114 -1.22 13.20 -8.94
C GLY A 114 -0.39 13.46 -7.68
N GLY A 115 -0.29 12.50 -6.76
CA GLY A 115 0.69 12.50 -5.67
C GLY A 115 0.22 13.09 -4.33
N GLU A 116 -0.81 13.92 -4.30
CA GLU A 116 -1.29 14.61 -3.09
C GLU A 116 -2.81 14.54 -2.94
N ILE A 117 -3.29 14.57 -1.70
CA ILE A 117 -4.72 14.64 -1.39
C ILE A 117 -5.15 16.12 -1.37
N PRO A 118 -6.17 16.51 -2.16
CA PRO A 118 -6.62 17.90 -2.32
C PRO A 118 -7.49 18.36 -1.14
N TYR A 119 -6.93 18.43 0.05
CA TYR A 119 -7.66 18.83 1.26
C TYR A 119 -8.12 20.29 1.25
N GLN A 120 -9.32 20.52 1.80
CA GLN A 120 -9.68 21.84 2.31
C GLN A 120 -8.66 22.31 3.35
N PRO A 121 -8.36 23.63 3.49
CA PRO A 121 -7.35 24.12 4.43
C PRO A 121 -7.58 23.73 5.89
N TRP A 122 -8.83 23.64 6.32
CA TRP A 122 -9.17 23.18 7.68
C TRP A 122 -8.94 21.68 7.84
N ALA A 123 -9.26 20.90 6.81
CA ALA A 123 -9.16 19.45 6.85
C ALA A 123 -7.70 18.98 6.86
N ARG A 124 -6.79 19.68 6.17
CA ARG A 124 -5.34 19.39 6.26
C ARG A 124 -4.81 19.58 7.69
N LYS A 125 -5.31 20.57 8.43
CA LYS A 125 -4.96 20.77 9.85
C LYS A 125 -5.49 19.62 10.71
N GLN A 126 -6.72 19.18 10.46
CA GLN A 126 -7.32 18.06 11.17
C GLN A 126 -6.55 16.76 10.89
N GLN A 127 -6.16 16.51 9.64
CA GLN A 127 -5.34 15.36 9.27
C GLN A 127 -4.01 15.34 10.04
N ALA A 128 -3.32 16.47 10.13
CA ALA A 128 -2.06 16.56 10.89
C ALA A 128 -2.26 16.26 12.38
N GLU A 129 -3.37 16.71 12.97
CA GLU A 129 -3.72 16.40 14.36
C GLU A 129 -4.09 14.93 14.55
N ASN A 130 -4.81 14.34 13.60
CA ASN A 130 -5.12 12.90 13.58
C ASN A 130 -3.82 12.08 13.53
N LYS A 131 -2.92 12.40 12.61
CA LYS A 131 -1.63 11.74 12.45
C LYS A 131 -0.81 11.75 13.74
N LYS A 132 -0.79 12.88 14.44
CA LYS A 132 -0.06 13.02 15.71
C LYS A 132 -0.60 12.10 16.81
N ASN A 133 -1.92 11.83 16.77
CA ASN A 133 -2.63 11.07 17.80
C ASN A 133 -3.20 9.74 17.24
N TRP A 134 -2.64 9.20 16.16
CA TRP A 134 -3.23 8.07 15.45
C TRP A 134 -3.44 6.83 16.33
N LEU A 135 -2.50 6.53 17.24
CA LEU A 135 -2.61 5.37 18.13
C LEU A 135 -3.83 5.46 19.05
N GLU A 136 -4.25 6.68 19.43
CA GLU A 136 -5.41 6.91 20.29
C GLU A 136 -6.70 7.11 19.49
N LYS A 137 -6.60 7.60 18.25
CA LYS A 137 -7.75 8.07 17.46
C LYS A 137 -8.10 7.20 16.27
N ASP A 138 -7.14 6.46 15.68
CA ASP A 138 -7.44 5.60 14.53
C ASP A 138 -8.40 4.48 14.94
N PRO A 139 -9.62 4.44 14.36
CA PRO A 139 -10.62 3.45 14.72
C PRO A 139 -10.16 2.01 14.41
N ALA A 140 -9.31 1.81 13.39
CA ALA A 140 -8.79 0.49 13.07
C ALA A 140 -7.89 -0.09 14.19
N VAL A 141 -7.14 0.76 14.92
CA VAL A 141 -6.35 0.36 16.10
C VAL A 141 -7.25 -0.10 17.24
N LYS A 142 -8.49 0.38 17.27
CA LYS A 142 -9.51 0.04 18.28
C LYS A 142 -10.47 -1.05 17.84
N CYS A 143 -10.10 -1.83 16.84
CA CYS A 143 -10.89 -2.96 16.32
C CYS A 143 -12.21 -2.58 15.64
N PHE A 144 -12.43 -1.33 15.27
CA PHE A 144 -13.54 -0.97 14.41
C PHE A 144 -13.28 -1.40 12.96
N LEU A 145 -14.34 -1.53 12.18
CA LEU A 145 -14.22 -1.88 10.77
C LEU A 145 -13.48 -0.76 10.01
N PRO A 146 -12.60 -1.12 9.06
CA PRO A 146 -11.69 -0.15 8.43
C PRO A 146 -12.36 0.82 7.44
N GLY A 147 -13.58 0.53 7.01
CA GLY A 147 -14.25 1.28 5.96
C GLY A 147 -13.71 1.01 4.56
N VAL A 148 -14.35 1.62 3.56
CA VAL A 148 -13.95 1.58 2.16
C VAL A 148 -13.38 2.94 1.78
N PRO A 149 -12.25 3.02 1.08
CA PRO A 149 -11.49 1.95 0.41
C PRO A 149 -10.44 1.25 1.28
N ARG A 150 -10.18 1.68 2.52
CA ARG A 150 -9.08 1.21 3.38
C ARG A 150 -9.04 -0.31 3.52
N ALA A 151 -10.19 -0.96 3.65
CA ALA A 151 -10.27 -2.41 3.77
C ALA A 151 -9.50 -3.16 2.67
N THR A 152 -9.51 -2.64 1.45
CA THR A 152 -8.93 -3.29 0.28
C THR A 152 -7.40 -3.27 0.26
N TYR A 153 -6.76 -2.29 0.92
CA TYR A 153 -5.29 -2.19 1.00
C TYR A 153 -4.72 -2.32 2.43
N MET A 154 -5.51 -2.81 3.38
CA MET A 154 -4.94 -3.29 4.63
C MET A 154 -3.89 -4.39 4.36
N PRO A 155 -2.87 -4.58 5.22
CA PRO A 155 -1.82 -5.59 5.00
C PRO A 155 -2.31 -7.02 5.25
N PHE A 156 -3.56 -7.28 4.95
CA PHE A 156 -4.27 -8.54 5.11
C PHE A 156 -4.97 -8.90 3.81
N PRO A 157 -5.09 -10.20 3.48
CA PRO A 157 -5.81 -10.62 2.29
C PRO A 157 -7.33 -10.42 2.43
N PHE A 158 -7.99 -10.40 1.28
CA PHE A 158 -9.44 -10.44 1.18
C PHE A 158 -9.87 -11.39 0.07
N GLN A 159 -11.10 -11.89 0.16
CA GLN A 159 -11.67 -12.82 -0.81
C GLN A 159 -12.83 -12.17 -1.56
N ILE A 160 -12.84 -12.33 -2.88
CA ILE A 160 -13.99 -12.02 -3.74
C ILE A 160 -14.70 -13.32 -4.06
N VAL A 161 -16.04 -13.33 -3.88
CA VAL A 161 -16.93 -14.42 -4.25
C VAL A 161 -18.04 -13.83 -5.11
N GLN A 162 -18.01 -14.13 -6.40
CA GLN A 162 -18.99 -13.63 -7.37
C GLN A 162 -20.24 -14.51 -7.36
N GLY A 163 -21.39 -13.88 -7.36
CA GLY A 163 -22.69 -14.47 -7.59
C GLY A 163 -23.46 -13.74 -8.69
N SER A 164 -24.65 -14.22 -9.06
CA SER A 164 -25.44 -13.63 -10.14
C SER A 164 -25.91 -12.21 -9.81
N ASP A 165 -26.44 -12.02 -8.60
CA ASP A 165 -27.11 -10.78 -8.18
C ASP A 165 -26.34 -10.03 -7.11
N THR A 166 -25.30 -10.67 -6.57
CA THR A 166 -24.46 -10.13 -5.50
C THR A 166 -23.04 -10.64 -5.62
N THR A 167 -22.08 -9.77 -5.33
CA THR A 167 -20.70 -10.17 -5.10
C THR A 167 -20.38 -9.94 -3.62
N LEU A 168 -19.84 -10.96 -2.95
CA LEU A 168 -19.42 -10.86 -1.58
C LEU A 168 -17.92 -10.58 -1.53
N ILE A 169 -17.51 -9.58 -0.76
CA ILE A 169 -16.11 -9.29 -0.47
C ILE A 169 -15.89 -9.47 1.03
N ILE A 170 -15.00 -10.41 1.37
CA ILE A 170 -14.71 -10.82 2.75
C ILE A 170 -13.26 -10.43 3.03
N TYR A 171 -13.03 -9.62 4.03
CA TYR A 171 -11.71 -9.16 4.45
C TYR A 171 -11.26 -9.95 5.68
N GLU A 172 -9.99 -10.35 5.70
CA GLU A 172 -9.41 -11.00 6.89
C GLU A 172 -9.40 -10.02 8.06
N PHE A 173 -8.97 -8.76 7.82
CA PHE A 173 -8.94 -7.73 8.86
C PHE A 173 -10.33 -7.50 9.46
N ALA A 174 -10.42 -7.56 10.77
CA ALA A 174 -11.63 -7.38 11.58
C ALA A 174 -12.79 -8.31 11.19
N SER A 175 -12.53 -9.38 10.41
CA SER A 175 -13.57 -10.25 9.82
C SER A 175 -14.65 -9.45 9.08
N ALA A 176 -14.26 -8.32 8.50
CA ALA A 176 -15.17 -7.44 7.79
C ALA A 176 -15.71 -8.12 6.53
N SER A 177 -16.94 -7.82 6.19
CA SER A 177 -17.53 -8.27 4.92
C SER A 177 -18.49 -7.23 4.39
N ARG A 178 -18.68 -7.23 3.07
CA ARG A 178 -19.69 -6.41 2.42
C ARG A 178 -20.34 -7.15 1.27
N MET A 179 -21.62 -6.92 1.08
CA MET A 179 -22.36 -7.38 -0.09
C MET A 179 -22.41 -6.24 -1.11
N VAL A 180 -21.99 -6.56 -2.32
CA VAL A 180 -22.13 -5.67 -3.47
C VAL A 180 -23.35 -6.13 -4.24
N TYR A 181 -24.39 -5.33 -4.27
CA TYR A 181 -25.63 -5.63 -4.99
C TYR A 181 -25.44 -5.28 -6.45
N MET A 182 -25.50 -6.30 -7.33
CA MET A 182 -25.24 -6.14 -8.76
C MET A 182 -26.49 -5.62 -9.50
N ASP A 183 -26.27 -4.62 -10.38
CA ASP A 183 -27.30 -4.09 -11.29
C ASP A 183 -28.63 -3.71 -10.62
N LYS A 184 -28.57 -3.35 -9.34
CA LYS A 184 -29.75 -2.89 -8.61
C LYS A 184 -29.96 -1.38 -8.84
N PRO A 185 -31.22 -0.96 -9.00
CA PRO A 185 -31.52 0.46 -9.07
C PRO A 185 -31.13 1.15 -7.77
N ASP A 186 -31.04 2.48 -7.84
CA ASP A 186 -30.84 3.27 -6.65
C ASP A 186 -31.96 2.99 -5.64
N PHE A 187 -31.55 2.62 -4.44
CA PHE A 187 -32.44 2.61 -3.32
C PHE A 187 -31.78 3.39 -2.17
N GLU A 188 -32.60 4.12 -1.44
CA GLU A 188 -32.13 4.89 -0.31
C GLU A 188 -31.70 3.94 0.81
N HIS A 189 -30.50 4.16 1.32
CA HIS A 189 -30.04 3.49 2.53
C HIS A 189 -30.42 4.36 3.72
N PRO A 190 -31.30 3.88 4.59
CA PRO A 190 -31.85 4.70 5.67
C PRO A 190 -30.88 4.95 6.83
N PHE A 191 -29.68 4.36 6.77
CA PHE A 191 -28.65 4.47 7.81
C PHE A 191 -27.25 4.40 7.21
N GLU A 192 -26.29 4.96 7.92
CA GLU A 192 -24.87 4.87 7.61
C GLU A 192 -24.29 3.55 8.12
N ALA A 193 -23.25 3.05 7.46
CA ALA A 193 -22.55 1.82 7.82
C ALA A 193 -21.03 2.01 7.77
N TRP A 194 -20.31 1.26 8.62
CA TRP A 194 -18.85 1.30 8.65
C TRP A 194 -18.21 0.95 7.30
N MET A 195 -18.78 0.00 6.58
CA MET A 195 -18.29 -0.43 5.26
C MET A 195 -19.07 0.25 4.11
N GLY A 196 -19.93 1.21 4.43
CA GLY A 196 -20.86 1.81 3.46
C GLY A 196 -21.82 0.80 2.86
N HIS A 197 -22.59 1.24 1.87
CA HIS A 197 -23.48 0.42 1.07
C HIS A 197 -22.97 0.36 -0.36
N SER A 198 -22.75 -0.86 -0.87
CA SER A 198 -22.08 -1.12 -2.13
C SER A 198 -23.03 -1.59 -3.20
N ARG A 199 -22.96 -0.95 -4.37
CA ARG A 199 -23.68 -1.35 -5.59
C ARG A 199 -22.68 -1.56 -6.70
N GLY A 200 -22.80 -2.68 -7.41
CA GLY A 200 -21.89 -3.07 -8.46
C GLY A 200 -22.52 -3.08 -9.84
N ARG A 201 -21.71 -2.84 -10.84
CA ARG A 201 -22.02 -3.03 -12.25
C ARG A 201 -20.78 -3.47 -13.00
N TRP A 202 -20.98 -4.11 -14.15
CA TRP A 202 -19.88 -4.41 -15.05
C TRP A 202 -19.77 -3.35 -16.15
N GLU A 203 -18.56 -2.84 -16.36
CA GLU A 203 -18.21 -1.98 -17.48
C GLU A 203 -17.12 -2.70 -18.33
N GLY A 204 -17.54 -3.45 -19.35
CA GLY A 204 -16.63 -4.34 -20.06
C GLY A 204 -16.02 -5.39 -19.12
N ASN A 205 -14.70 -5.37 -18.98
CA ASN A 205 -13.98 -6.30 -18.10
C ASN A 205 -13.78 -5.76 -16.68
N THR A 206 -14.29 -4.59 -16.35
CA THR A 206 -14.09 -3.95 -15.06
C THR A 206 -15.33 -4.09 -14.18
N LEU A 207 -15.16 -4.61 -12.98
CA LEU A 207 -16.17 -4.51 -11.93
C LEU A 207 -16.08 -3.10 -11.31
N VAL A 208 -17.16 -2.34 -11.42
CA VAL A 208 -17.29 -1.00 -10.83
C VAL A 208 -18.23 -1.09 -9.65
N ILE A 209 -17.81 -0.53 -8.51
CA ILE A 209 -18.60 -0.53 -7.28
C ILE A 209 -18.74 0.89 -6.77
N ASP A 210 -19.96 1.36 -6.70
CA ASP A 210 -20.32 2.62 -6.02
C ASP A 210 -20.60 2.35 -4.55
N VAL A 211 -19.93 3.09 -3.66
CA VAL A 211 -20.07 2.95 -2.22
C VAL A 211 -20.41 4.30 -1.60
N ALA A 212 -21.51 4.34 -0.86
CA ALA A 212 -22.02 5.54 -0.21
C ALA A 212 -22.55 5.22 1.20
N SER A 213 -23.03 6.24 1.91
CA SER A 213 -23.60 6.12 3.27
C SER A 213 -22.62 5.54 4.28
N HIS A 214 -21.41 6.12 4.31
CA HIS A 214 -20.38 5.77 5.28
C HIS A 214 -20.60 6.52 6.60
N VAL A 215 -20.29 5.86 7.72
CA VAL A 215 -20.06 6.59 8.98
C VAL A 215 -18.81 7.46 8.83
N ALA A 216 -18.80 8.65 9.41
CA ALA A 216 -17.68 9.59 9.33
C ALA A 216 -16.44 9.17 10.14
N ASP A 217 -16.55 8.10 10.93
CA ASP A 217 -15.52 7.71 11.90
C ASP A 217 -14.39 6.89 11.29
N THR A 218 -14.50 6.42 10.04
CA THR A 218 -13.41 5.66 9.40
C THR A 218 -12.33 6.58 8.84
N TRP A 219 -11.09 6.05 8.74
CA TRP A 219 -9.97 6.75 8.14
C TRP A 219 -9.47 6.00 6.90
N PHE A 220 -8.78 6.72 6.02
CA PHE A 220 -8.14 6.10 4.85
C PHE A 220 -6.83 5.36 5.19
N ASP A 221 -6.09 5.82 6.23
CA ASP A 221 -4.81 5.24 6.63
C ASP A 221 -4.40 5.67 8.04
N ALA A 222 -3.28 5.13 8.52
CA ALA A 222 -2.72 5.48 9.83
C ALA A 222 -2.06 6.87 9.87
N ALA A 223 -1.88 7.54 8.72
CA ALA A 223 -1.42 8.93 8.67
C ALA A 223 -2.53 9.94 9.01
N GLY A 224 -3.71 9.46 9.38
CA GLY A 224 -4.83 10.29 9.82
C GLY A 224 -5.62 10.91 8.66
N ASN A 225 -5.45 10.38 7.46
CA ASN A 225 -6.25 10.77 6.31
C ASN A 225 -7.69 10.31 6.54
N PHE A 226 -8.65 11.23 6.47
CA PHE A 226 -10.02 11.04 6.92
C PHE A 226 -11.02 11.60 5.90
N HIS A 227 -12.30 11.35 6.16
CA HIS A 227 -13.44 11.83 5.37
C HIS A 227 -14.59 12.23 6.29
N SER A 228 -15.67 12.72 5.71
CA SER A 228 -16.94 12.99 6.38
C SER A 228 -17.99 11.92 6.02
N ASP A 229 -19.21 12.11 6.53
CA ASP A 229 -20.43 11.38 6.16
C ASP A 229 -20.83 11.56 4.69
N ALA A 230 -20.30 12.61 4.02
CA ALA A 230 -20.55 12.86 2.60
C ALA A 230 -19.65 12.04 1.65
N LEU A 231 -18.85 11.12 2.19
CA LEU A 231 -17.97 10.27 1.39
C LEU A 231 -18.75 9.45 0.37
N HIS A 232 -18.34 9.55 -0.88
CA HIS A 232 -18.69 8.65 -1.97
C HIS A 232 -17.40 8.06 -2.57
N VAL A 233 -17.36 6.75 -2.79
CA VAL A 233 -16.24 6.05 -3.39
C VAL A 233 -16.70 5.27 -4.60
N GLU A 234 -16.11 5.52 -5.78
CA GLU A 234 -16.23 4.62 -6.92
C GLU A 234 -14.98 3.75 -6.99
N GLU A 235 -15.11 2.46 -6.74
CA GLU A 235 -14.04 1.48 -6.86
C GLU A 235 -14.10 0.78 -8.22
N ARG A 236 -12.94 0.47 -8.78
CA ARG A 236 -12.79 -0.23 -10.05
C ARG A 236 -11.79 -1.37 -9.91
N PHE A 237 -12.22 -2.57 -10.21
CA PHE A 237 -11.38 -3.78 -10.22
C PHE A 237 -11.24 -4.25 -11.66
N THR A 238 -10.08 -4.01 -12.26
CA THR A 238 -9.80 -4.32 -13.67
C THR A 238 -8.75 -5.42 -13.75
N PRO A 239 -9.06 -6.62 -14.28
CA PRO A 239 -8.05 -7.65 -14.53
C PRO A 239 -6.94 -7.13 -15.45
N GLN A 240 -5.69 -7.32 -15.03
CA GLN A 240 -4.51 -7.09 -15.86
C GLN A 240 -3.90 -8.41 -16.33
N SER A 241 -4.06 -9.44 -15.53
CA SER A 241 -3.70 -10.82 -15.83
C SER A 241 -4.51 -11.76 -14.91
N GLU A 242 -4.31 -13.06 -15.05
CA GLU A 242 -4.94 -14.05 -14.17
C GLU A 242 -4.70 -13.77 -12.66
N ASN A 243 -3.53 -13.22 -12.33
CA ASN A 243 -3.09 -13.06 -10.94
C ASN A 243 -2.88 -11.61 -10.53
N ILE A 244 -3.26 -10.64 -11.36
CA ILE A 244 -3.13 -9.21 -11.07
C ILE A 244 -4.42 -8.48 -11.44
N LEU A 245 -4.96 -7.74 -10.46
CA LEU A 245 -6.01 -6.74 -10.68
C LEU A 245 -5.41 -5.34 -10.55
N LEU A 246 -5.77 -4.43 -11.40
CA LEU A 246 -5.63 -3.00 -11.14
C LEU A 246 -6.83 -2.59 -10.28
N TYR A 247 -6.55 -2.09 -9.11
CA TYR A 247 -7.53 -1.47 -8.23
C TYR A 247 -7.39 0.05 -8.30
N GLU A 248 -8.49 0.71 -8.57
CA GLU A 248 -8.60 2.16 -8.50
C GLU A 248 -9.78 2.53 -7.62
N ALA A 249 -9.66 3.60 -6.86
CA ALA A 249 -10.79 4.17 -6.14
C ALA A 249 -10.78 5.69 -6.31
N THR A 250 -11.89 6.22 -6.79
CA THR A 250 -12.16 7.67 -6.87
C THR A 250 -12.91 8.08 -5.62
N ILE A 251 -12.37 9.04 -4.89
CA ILE A 251 -12.88 9.55 -3.62
C ILE A 251 -13.49 10.93 -3.85
N THR A 252 -14.74 11.10 -3.46
CA THR A 252 -15.46 12.36 -3.51
C THR A 252 -16.04 12.68 -2.13
N ASP A 253 -15.70 13.84 -1.59
CA ASP A 253 -16.25 14.37 -0.33
C ASP A 253 -16.03 15.89 -0.31
N GLU A 254 -17.04 16.65 -0.72
CA GLU A 254 -16.97 18.11 -0.86
C GLU A 254 -16.79 18.84 0.48
N LYS A 255 -17.10 18.18 1.61
CA LYS A 255 -16.88 18.77 2.93
C LYS A 255 -15.39 18.77 3.30
N VAL A 256 -14.64 17.78 2.83
CA VAL A 256 -13.23 17.55 3.23
C VAL A 256 -12.25 17.91 2.13
N PHE A 257 -12.58 17.68 0.85
CA PHE A 257 -11.70 17.89 -0.29
C PHE A 257 -12.17 19.00 -1.20
N THR A 258 -11.24 19.64 -1.90
CA THR A 258 -11.53 20.70 -2.87
C THR A 258 -11.98 20.16 -4.22
N GLU A 259 -11.64 18.92 -4.53
CA GLU A 259 -11.99 18.20 -5.76
C GLU A 259 -11.93 16.68 -5.53
N PRO A 260 -12.58 15.87 -6.38
CA PRO A 260 -12.39 14.42 -6.36
C PRO A 260 -10.93 14.02 -6.62
N TRP A 261 -10.48 12.97 -5.97
CA TRP A 261 -9.14 12.43 -6.15
C TRP A 261 -9.15 10.91 -6.24
N LYS A 262 -8.05 10.31 -6.72
CA LYS A 262 -7.99 8.90 -7.05
C LYS A 262 -6.75 8.24 -6.45
N ILE A 263 -6.91 7.01 -5.99
CA ILE A 263 -5.83 6.07 -5.71
C ILE A 263 -5.79 4.98 -6.79
N SER A 264 -4.59 4.45 -7.05
CA SER A 264 -4.39 3.35 -7.99
C SER A 264 -3.26 2.44 -7.53
N MET A 265 -3.50 1.13 -7.52
CA MET A 265 -2.52 0.14 -7.10
C MET A 265 -2.83 -1.25 -7.64
N PRO A 266 -1.81 -2.12 -7.85
CA PRO A 266 -2.05 -3.52 -8.15
C PRO A 266 -2.48 -4.30 -6.91
N LEU A 267 -3.37 -5.26 -7.12
CA LEU A 267 -3.72 -6.33 -6.19
C LEU A 267 -3.21 -7.64 -6.75
N TYR A 268 -2.67 -8.49 -5.89
CA TYR A 268 -2.08 -9.76 -6.28
C TYR A 268 -2.90 -10.92 -5.73
N ARG A 269 -3.14 -11.92 -6.59
CA ARG A 269 -3.83 -13.15 -6.20
C ARG A 269 -2.91 -14.00 -5.33
N ARG A 270 -3.46 -14.56 -4.26
CA ARG A 270 -2.80 -15.60 -3.47
C ARG A 270 -2.92 -16.92 -4.26
N VAL A 271 -1.78 -17.43 -4.71
CA VAL A 271 -1.72 -18.60 -5.62
C VAL A 271 -1.35 -19.92 -4.92
N GLU A 272 -1.12 -19.88 -3.62
CA GLU A 272 -0.80 -21.07 -2.83
C GLU A 272 -2.00 -22.04 -2.83
N ALA A 273 -1.73 -23.33 -3.03
CA ALA A 273 -2.77 -24.35 -3.19
C ALA A 273 -3.77 -24.45 -2.02
N ASN A 274 -3.36 -23.99 -0.85
CA ASN A 274 -4.18 -24.00 0.38
C ASN A 274 -4.42 -22.58 0.91
N ALA A 275 -4.38 -21.57 0.05
CA ALA A 275 -4.67 -20.19 0.44
C ALA A 275 -6.09 -20.10 1.02
N GLN A 276 -6.19 -19.48 2.18
CA GLN A 276 -7.46 -19.22 2.88
C GLN A 276 -7.32 -17.95 3.71
N LEU A 277 -8.43 -17.30 4.00
CA LEU A 277 -8.45 -16.24 5.00
C LEU A 277 -8.27 -16.86 6.39
N LEU A 278 -7.46 -16.22 7.20
CA LEU A 278 -7.24 -16.67 8.57
C LEU A 278 -8.29 -16.04 9.50
N GLU A 279 -8.49 -16.68 10.64
CA GLU A 279 -9.34 -16.14 11.69
C GLU A 279 -8.64 -14.90 12.29
N PHE A 280 -9.30 -13.75 12.20
CA PHE A 280 -8.80 -12.49 12.77
C PHE A 280 -9.45 -12.27 14.15
N LYS A 281 -8.60 -12.11 15.16
CA LYS A 281 -9.00 -11.72 16.50
C LYS A 281 -8.38 -10.37 16.83
N CYS A 282 -9.20 -9.36 16.88
CA CYS A 282 -8.81 -8.09 17.43
C CYS A 282 -9.09 -8.06 18.93
N VAL A 283 -8.12 -7.55 19.69
CA VAL A 283 -8.29 -7.27 21.11
C VAL A 283 -8.23 -5.76 21.28
N GLU A 284 -9.35 -5.16 21.62
CA GLU A 284 -9.44 -3.71 21.82
C GLU A 284 -8.39 -3.23 22.83
N PHE A 285 -7.76 -2.12 22.50
CA PHE A 285 -6.72 -1.49 23.33
C PHE A 285 -5.48 -2.37 23.61
N ALA A 286 -5.29 -3.50 22.91
CA ALA A 286 -4.15 -4.39 23.14
C ALA A 286 -2.81 -3.66 23.03
N GLU A 287 -2.66 -2.81 22.04
CA GLU A 287 -1.44 -2.03 21.84
C GLU A 287 -1.23 -1.01 22.95
N GLU A 288 -2.27 -0.35 23.43
CA GLU A 288 -2.20 0.56 24.57
C GLU A 288 -1.83 -0.18 25.86
N LEU A 289 -2.44 -1.36 26.09
CA LEU A 289 -2.13 -2.20 27.25
C LEU A 289 -0.70 -2.74 27.22
N MET A 290 -0.21 -3.15 26.05
CA MET A 290 1.12 -3.73 25.88
C MET A 290 2.22 -2.69 25.84
N TYR A 291 1.99 -1.55 25.21
CA TYR A 291 3.03 -0.57 24.88
C TYR A 291 2.76 0.83 25.43
N GLY A 292 1.57 1.12 25.91
CA GLY A 292 1.20 2.47 26.36
C GLY A 292 2.09 3.01 27.48
N HIS A 293 2.58 2.17 28.38
CA HIS A 293 3.53 2.54 29.41
C HIS A 293 4.90 2.97 28.83
N LEU A 294 5.33 2.38 27.71
CA LEU A 294 6.58 2.73 27.03
C LEU A 294 6.51 4.06 26.27
N VAL A 295 5.29 4.43 25.84
CA VAL A 295 5.06 5.73 25.17
C VAL A 295 5.05 6.89 26.16
N LYS A 296 4.49 6.68 27.34
CA LYS A 296 4.41 7.72 28.40
C LYS A 296 5.79 8.17 28.88
N ASP A 297 6.74 7.25 28.97
CA ASP A 297 8.11 7.57 29.41
C ASP A 297 8.89 8.46 28.41
N ASN A 298 8.48 8.50 27.15
CA ASN A 298 9.13 9.31 26.10
C ASN A 298 8.60 10.77 26.06
N LYS A 299 7.53 11.10 26.80
CA LYS A 299 6.99 12.47 26.88
C LYS A 299 7.58 13.26 28.06
N ALA A 300 8.44 12.62 28.87
CA ALA A 300 9.05 13.22 30.09
C ALA A 300 10.50 13.68 29.86
N GLU A 301 11.06 13.55 28.65
CA GLU A 301 12.33 14.13 28.20
C GLU A 301 12.07 15.28 27.19
#